data_bc2020866986a518bee71addc879579f
#
_entry.id   bc2020866986a518bee71addc879579f
#
_cell.length_a   1.000
_cell.length_b   1.000
_cell.length_c   1.000
_cell.angle_alpha   90.00
_cell.angle_beta   90.00
_cell.angle_gamma   90.00
#
_symmetry.space_group_name_H-M   'P 1'
#
loop_
_entity.id
_entity.type
_entity.pdbx_description
1 polymer ?
#
loop_
_entity_poly.entity_id
_entity_poly.type
_entity_poly.pdbx_seq_one_letter_code
_entity_poly.pdbx_strand_id
1 'polypeptide(L)'
;MKIAHLSDPHLTSLDPVRWRELLNKRILGYLSWRLRRRRAHSREILSRTLAHLAGQQPDHLVISGDLTHLGAASECREAETWLNRIGAPDYISIVPGNHDRYIAADPEQTLGRWRAYMQSDPDAAARGPQFPYLRVRGPVALIGLSSAVPTPPFYASGRLGEEQLQHLSHLLEATAQQGLYRIVTLHHSPHSMSSRRGLSDAGALLSTLAGPGAELVIHGHGHRQMQATLQAGARRIPVFG
;
A
#
# COMPACT_ATOMS: atom_id res chain seq x y z
N MET A 1 1.19 -16.71 -14.72
CA MET A 1 0.55 -15.53 -14.15
C MET A 1 1.53 -14.37 -14.13
N LYS A 2 1.11 -13.19 -14.56
CA LYS A 2 1.91 -11.97 -14.62
C LYS A 2 1.29 -10.92 -13.68
N ILE A 3 2.03 -10.46 -12.70
CA ILE A 3 1.62 -9.44 -11.75
C ILE A 3 2.38 -8.15 -12.03
N ALA A 4 1.66 -7.05 -12.18
CA ALA A 4 2.24 -5.72 -12.26
C ALA A 4 2.25 -5.07 -10.87
N HIS A 5 3.31 -4.31 -10.56
CA HIS A 5 3.42 -3.51 -9.35
C HIS A 5 3.59 -2.03 -9.69
N LEU A 6 2.82 -1.18 -9.03
CA LEU A 6 2.90 0.27 -9.08
C LEU A 6 2.94 0.82 -7.65
N SER A 7 3.70 1.87 -7.42
CA SER A 7 3.77 2.53 -6.12
C SER A 7 3.79 4.05 -6.25
N ASP A 8 3.30 4.72 -5.22
CA ASP A 8 3.41 6.18 -5.03
C ASP A 8 2.95 7.01 -6.25
N PRO A 9 1.79 6.73 -6.87
CA PRO A 9 1.34 7.45 -8.05
C PRO A 9 0.99 8.91 -7.77
N HIS A 10 0.62 9.28 -6.54
CA HIS A 10 0.26 10.64 -6.13
C HIS A 10 -0.60 11.34 -7.17
N LEU A 11 -1.75 10.75 -7.48
CA LEU A 11 -2.62 11.04 -8.62
C LEU A 11 -3.19 12.45 -8.62
N THR A 12 -3.35 13.03 -7.44
CA THR A 12 -4.32 14.09 -7.21
C THR A 12 -3.69 15.47 -7.30
N SER A 13 -4.47 16.44 -7.79
CA SER A 13 -4.16 17.84 -7.59
C SER A 13 -4.72 18.29 -6.24
N LEU A 14 -4.00 19.16 -5.54
CA LEU A 14 -4.51 19.80 -4.32
C LEU A 14 -5.35 21.07 -4.61
N ASP A 15 -5.59 21.39 -5.88
CA ASP A 15 -6.40 22.56 -6.27
C ASP A 15 -7.86 22.46 -5.78
N PRO A 16 -8.52 21.27 -5.72
CA PRO A 16 -9.87 21.16 -5.19
C PRO A 16 -9.96 21.07 -3.65
N VAL A 17 -8.83 21.02 -2.95
CA VAL A 17 -8.83 20.88 -1.48
C VAL A 17 -9.32 22.19 -0.85
N ARG A 18 -10.39 22.10 -0.05
CA ARG A 18 -10.98 23.27 0.61
C ARG A 18 -10.09 23.73 1.76
N TRP A 19 -9.99 25.03 2.00
CA TRP A 19 -9.17 25.61 3.07
C TRP A 19 -9.52 25.03 4.46
N ARG A 20 -10.79 24.66 4.70
CA ARG A 20 -11.25 24.01 5.95
C ARG A 20 -10.61 22.64 6.17
N GLU A 21 -10.29 21.92 5.11
CA GLU A 21 -9.59 20.61 5.20
C GLU A 21 -8.12 20.77 5.58
N LEU A 22 -7.57 21.99 5.43
CA LEU A 22 -6.18 22.33 5.74
C LEU A 22 -5.97 22.82 7.19
N LEU A 23 -7.04 23.01 7.99
CA LEU A 23 -6.97 23.49 9.38
C LEU A 23 -6.41 22.43 10.36
N ASN A 24 -5.34 21.72 9.95
CA ASN A 24 -4.66 20.68 10.73
C ASN A 24 -3.27 20.45 10.11
N LYS A 25 -2.62 19.31 10.40
CA LYS A 25 -1.32 18.90 9.83
C LYS A 25 -1.25 19.03 8.29
N ARG A 26 -2.37 18.93 7.59
CA ARG A 26 -2.43 19.01 6.11
C ARG A 26 -1.89 20.35 5.57
N ILE A 27 -1.96 21.45 6.33
CA ILE A 27 -1.42 22.74 5.89
C ILE A 27 0.08 22.66 5.60
N LEU A 28 0.84 21.91 6.43
CA LEU A 28 2.29 21.73 6.21
C LEU A 28 2.56 20.91 4.96
N GLY A 29 1.78 19.87 4.75
CA GLY A 29 1.83 19.06 3.53
C GLY A 29 1.48 19.85 2.28
N TYR A 30 0.43 20.70 2.34
CA TYR A 30 0.01 21.57 1.25
C TYR A 30 1.10 22.59 0.88
N LEU A 31 1.71 23.24 1.87
CA LEU A 31 2.82 24.17 1.64
C LEU A 31 4.03 23.45 1.02
N SER A 32 4.38 22.28 1.53
CA SER A 32 5.46 21.46 0.96
C SER A 32 5.16 21.06 -0.48
N TRP A 33 3.92 20.66 -0.77
CA TRP A 33 3.50 20.31 -2.13
C TRP A 33 3.57 21.52 -3.06
N ARG A 34 3.01 22.67 -2.67
CA ARG A 34 3.00 23.88 -3.47
C ARG A 34 4.40 24.38 -3.82
N LEU A 35 5.35 24.27 -2.86
CA LEU A 35 6.71 24.80 -3.02
C LEU A 35 7.66 23.83 -3.74
N ARG A 36 7.47 22.52 -3.60
CA ARG A 36 8.46 21.53 -4.02
C ARG A 36 7.89 20.39 -4.89
N ARG A 37 6.71 19.85 -4.56
CA ARG A 37 6.23 18.59 -5.11
C ARG A 37 5.26 18.73 -6.29
N ARG A 38 4.67 19.90 -6.51
CA ARG A 38 3.68 20.14 -7.57
C ARG A 38 4.17 19.73 -8.97
N ARG A 39 5.48 19.79 -9.21
CA ARG A 39 6.10 19.42 -10.49
C ARG A 39 6.74 18.03 -10.50
N ALA A 40 6.80 17.35 -9.34
CA ALA A 40 7.48 16.06 -9.20
C ALA A 40 6.65 14.89 -9.72
N HIS A 41 5.31 15.00 -9.62
CA HIS A 41 4.39 13.93 -10.04
C HIS A 41 3.71 14.33 -11.35
N SER A 42 4.17 13.74 -12.45
CA SER A 42 3.65 14.01 -13.79
C SER A 42 2.53 13.05 -14.14
N ARG A 43 1.31 13.57 -14.35
CA ARG A 43 0.17 12.80 -14.86
C ARG A 43 0.47 12.17 -16.23
N GLU A 44 1.29 12.82 -17.04
CA GLU A 44 1.70 12.31 -18.35
C GLU A 44 2.58 11.05 -18.20
N ILE A 45 3.56 11.09 -17.28
CA ILE A 45 4.43 9.93 -17.00
C ILE A 45 3.57 8.78 -16.47
N LEU A 46 2.67 9.04 -15.52
CA LEU A 46 1.76 8.02 -15.01
C LEU A 46 0.89 7.41 -16.11
N SER A 47 0.31 8.24 -16.99
CA SER A 47 -0.49 7.77 -18.13
C SER A 47 0.32 6.88 -19.08
N ARG A 48 1.56 7.27 -19.40
CA ARG A 48 2.48 6.45 -20.21
C ARG A 48 2.84 5.13 -19.53
N THR A 49 3.08 5.17 -18.20
CA THR A 49 3.37 3.97 -17.41
C THR A 49 2.18 3.00 -17.45
N LEU A 50 0.96 3.50 -17.25
CA LEU A 50 -0.25 2.68 -17.32
C LEU A 50 -0.49 2.11 -18.71
N ALA A 51 -0.26 2.89 -19.76
CA ALA A 51 -0.37 2.40 -21.13
C ALA A 51 0.65 1.30 -21.42
N HIS A 52 1.89 1.46 -20.93
CA HIS A 52 2.91 0.43 -21.02
C HIS A 52 2.51 -0.84 -20.25
N LEU A 53 2.03 -0.70 -19.00
CA LEU A 53 1.56 -1.82 -18.20
C LEU A 53 0.39 -2.56 -18.87
N ALA A 54 -0.59 -1.83 -19.42
CA ALA A 54 -1.71 -2.40 -20.17
C ALA A 54 -1.21 -3.21 -21.39
N GLY A 55 -0.20 -2.70 -22.11
CA GLY A 55 0.43 -3.42 -23.22
C GLY A 55 1.14 -4.71 -22.80
N GLN A 56 1.57 -4.83 -21.55
CA GLN A 56 2.12 -6.06 -20.99
C GLN A 56 1.05 -7.10 -20.61
N GLN A 57 -0.22 -6.73 -20.61
CA GLN A 57 -1.37 -7.58 -20.26
C GLN A 57 -1.15 -8.34 -18.93
N PRO A 58 -0.95 -7.66 -17.80
CA PRO A 58 -0.83 -8.32 -16.51
C PRO A 58 -2.17 -8.96 -16.11
N ASP A 59 -2.09 -10.12 -15.45
CA ASP A 59 -3.26 -10.81 -14.90
C ASP A 59 -3.78 -10.12 -13.64
N HIS A 60 -2.93 -9.35 -12.94
CA HIS A 60 -3.29 -8.59 -11.74
C HIS A 60 -2.37 -7.40 -11.52
N LEU A 61 -2.93 -6.30 -11.00
CA LEU A 61 -2.20 -5.09 -10.65
C LEU A 61 -2.19 -4.90 -9.13
N VAL A 62 -1.00 -4.73 -8.55
CA VAL A 62 -0.83 -4.40 -7.13
C VAL A 62 -0.35 -2.96 -7.00
N ILE A 63 -1.01 -2.16 -6.16
CA ILE A 63 -0.63 -0.78 -5.88
C ILE A 63 -0.27 -0.67 -4.40
N SER A 64 1.00 -0.35 -4.12
CA SER A 64 1.51 -0.31 -2.75
C SER A 64 1.42 1.07 -2.09
N GLY A 65 0.34 1.81 -2.36
CA GLY A 65 -0.07 2.99 -1.61
C GLY A 65 0.36 4.34 -2.18
N ASP A 66 0.04 5.38 -1.41
CA ASP A 66 0.26 6.79 -1.72
C ASP A 66 -0.41 7.25 -3.03
N LEU A 67 -1.73 6.98 -3.12
CA LEU A 67 -2.56 7.49 -4.22
C LEU A 67 -2.79 9.00 -4.09
N THR A 68 -2.85 9.51 -2.88
CA THR A 68 -3.12 10.91 -2.54
C THR A 68 -1.87 11.64 -2.04
N HIS A 69 -1.98 12.95 -1.79
CA HIS A 69 -0.93 13.74 -1.15
C HIS A 69 -1.21 14.03 0.32
N LEU A 70 -2.47 14.25 0.68
CA LEU A 70 -2.89 14.68 2.03
C LEU A 70 -4.02 13.82 2.60
N GLY A 71 -4.53 12.85 1.86
CA GLY A 71 -5.69 12.04 2.24
C GLY A 71 -6.95 12.87 2.44
N ALA A 72 -7.12 13.97 1.69
CA ALA A 72 -8.33 14.77 1.76
C ALA A 72 -9.50 14.04 1.07
N ALA A 73 -10.74 14.30 1.52
CA ALA A 73 -11.91 13.64 0.95
C ALA A 73 -12.07 13.90 -0.56
N SER A 74 -11.67 15.10 -1.02
CA SER A 74 -11.64 15.44 -2.45
C SER A 74 -10.64 14.60 -3.24
N GLU A 75 -9.43 14.40 -2.68
CA GLU A 75 -8.41 13.55 -3.28
C GLU A 75 -8.85 12.09 -3.34
N CYS A 76 -9.48 11.60 -2.26
CA CYS A 76 -9.96 10.21 -2.21
C CYS A 76 -11.05 9.93 -3.25
N ARG A 77 -11.92 10.90 -3.55
CA ARG A 77 -12.91 10.80 -4.65
C ARG A 77 -12.23 10.78 -6.04
N GLU A 78 -11.20 11.59 -6.23
CA GLU A 78 -10.45 11.60 -7.49
C GLU A 78 -9.73 10.26 -7.69
N ALA A 79 -9.11 9.72 -6.65
CA ALA A 79 -8.47 8.41 -6.66
C ALA A 79 -9.46 7.27 -6.92
N GLU A 80 -10.66 7.28 -6.31
CA GLU A 80 -11.74 6.34 -6.60
C GLU A 80 -12.14 6.36 -8.10
N THR A 81 -12.31 7.56 -8.64
CA THR A 81 -12.63 7.73 -10.07
C THR A 81 -11.53 7.18 -10.97
N TRP A 82 -10.29 7.40 -10.60
CA TRP A 82 -9.14 6.88 -11.34
C TRP A 82 -9.06 5.35 -11.25
N LEU A 83 -9.22 4.77 -10.06
CA LEU A 83 -9.23 3.32 -9.86
C LEU A 83 -10.29 2.65 -10.73
N ASN A 84 -11.51 3.18 -10.73
CA ASN A 84 -12.61 2.66 -11.55
C ASN A 84 -12.34 2.71 -13.06
N ARG A 85 -11.44 3.60 -13.52
CA ARG A 85 -11.03 3.67 -14.92
C ARG A 85 -9.97 2.66 -15.29
N ILE A 86 -9.05 2.33 -14.39
CA ILE A 86 -7.91 1.46 -14.69
C ILE A 86 -8.22 -0.02 -14.48
N GLY A 87 -9.23 -0.33 -13.70
CA GLY A 87 -9.69 -1.72 -13.55
C GLY A 87 -10.65 -1.95 -12.40
N ALA A 88 -11.30 -3.10 -12.44
CA ALA A 88 -12.23 -3.54 -11.41
C ALA A 88 -11.50 -4.02 -10.14
N PRO A 89 -12.19 -4.09 -8.99
CA PRO A 89 -11.60 -4.51 -7.72
C PRO A 89 -11.02 -5.93 -7.70
N ASP A 90 -11.50 -6.82 -8.55
CA ASP A 90 -10.97 -8.18 -8.70
C ASP A 90 -9.63 -8.23 -9.43
N TYR A 91 -9.34 -7.24 -10.29
CA TYR A 91 -8.10 -7.07 -11.03
C TYR A 91 -7.05 -6.27 -10.26
N ILE A 92 -7.44 -5.41 -9.31
CA ILE A 92 -6.53 -4.50 -8.60
C ILE A 92 -6.55 -4.77 -7.11
N SER A 93 -5.37 -4.90 -6.51
CA SER A 93 -5.16 -4.93 -5.06
C SER A 93 -4.39 -3.71 -4.59
N ILE A 94 -4.85 -3.05 -3.52
CA ILE A 94 -4.22 -1.85 -2.97
C ILE A 94 -3.91 -2.03 -1.50
N VAL A 95 -2.79 -1.47 -1.04
CA VAL A 95 -2.54 -1.20 0.38
C VAL A 95 -2.39 0.30 0.58
N PRO A 96 -2.86 0.90 1.68
CA PRO A 96 -2.77 2.33 1.87
C PRO A 96 -1.34 2.76 2.24
N GLY A 97 -0.93 3.94 1.75
CA GLY A 97 0.29 4.60 2.15
C GLY A 97 0.09 5.68 3.22
N ASN A 98 1.19 6.29 3.69
CA ASN A 98 1.14 7.31 4.73
C ASN A 98 0.46 8.62 4.26
N HIS A 99 0.50 8.92 2.97
CA HIS A 99 -0.21 10.05 2.39
C HIS A 99 -1.71 9.80 2.28
N ASP A 100 -2.15 8.56 2.11
CA ASP A 100 -3.56 8.17 2.07
C ASP A 100 -4.21 8.24 3.47
N ARG A 101 -3.42 8.06 4.53
CA ARG A 101 -3.84 8.18 5.92
C ARG A 101 -3.09 9.29 6.66
N TYR A 102 -3.03 10.46 6.04
CA TYR A 102 -2.24 11.59 6.50
C TYR A 102 -2.64 12.11 7.88
N ILE A 103 -3.93 12.07 8.19
CA ILE A 103 -4.53 12.33 9.51
C ILE A 103 -5.56 11.26 9.86
N ALA A 104 -5.99 11.21 11.11
CA ALA A 104 -7.20 10.50 11.48
C ALA A 104 -8.41 11.24 10.87
N ALA A 105 -9.11 10.59 9.97
CA ALA A 105 -10.27 11.12 9.27
C ALA A 105 -11.34 10.03 9.16
N ASP A 106 -12.58 10.43 8.86
CA ASP A 106 -13.70 9.53 8.63
C ASP A 106 -13.35 8.53 7.49
N PRO A 107 -13.30 7.22 7.79
CA PRO A 107 -12.97 6.23 6.78
C PRO A 107 -13.91 6.24 5.57
N GLU A 108 -15.22 6.47 5.78
CA GLU A 108 -16.20 6.45 4.70
C GLU A 108 -16.01 7.59 3.69
N GLN A 109 -15.41 8.68 4.11
CA GLN A 109 -15.07 9.80 3.24
C GLN A 109 -13.67 9.71 2.64
N THR A 110 -12.85 8.79 3.13
CA THR A 110 -11.45 8.62 2.74
C THR A 110 -11.20 7.20 2.21
N LEU A 111 -10.38 6.42 2.89
CA LEU A 111 -9.98 5.07 2.46
C LEU A 111 -11.14 4.09 2.24
N GLY A 112 -12.25 4.27 2.94
CA GLY A 112 -13.45 3.44 2.79
C GLY A 112 -14.01 3.45 1.35
N ARG A 113 -13.77 4.53 0.59
CA ARG A 113 -14.14 4.63 -0.83
C ARG A 113 -13.46 3.58 -1.70
N TRP A 114 -12.28 3.15 -1.29
CA TRP A 114 -11.49 2.13 -2.02
C TRP A 114 -11.56 0.76 -1.36
N ARG A 115 -12.45 0.56 -0.40
CA ARG A 115 -12.57 -0.68 0.38
C ARG A 115 -12.61 -1.91 -0.52
N ALA A 116 -13.36 -1.84 -1.63
CA ALA A 116 -13.45 -2.95 -2.58
C ALA A 116 -12.10 -3.40 -3.15
N TYR A 117 -11.12 -2.50 -3.23
CA TYR A 117 -9.76 -2.79 -3.68
C TYR A 117 -8.82 -3.26 -2.57
N MET A 118 -9.27 -3.22 -1.29
CA MET A 118 -8.49 -3.51 -0.08
C MET A 118 -9.19 -4.53 0.82
N GLN A 119 -9.89 -5.49 0.25
CA GLN A 119 -10.59 -6.52 1.01
C GLN A 119 -10.23 -7.91 0.49
N SER A 120 -10.36 -8.89 1.36
CA SER A 120 -10.20 -10.31 1.01
C SER A 120 -11.23 -10.75 -0.04
N ASP A 121 -10.91 -11.82 -0.73
CA ASP A 121 -11.91 -12.56 -1.51
C ASP A 121 -13.06 -13.02 -0.60
N PRO A 122 -14.29 -13.18 -1.10
CA PRO A 122 -15.47 -13.44 -0.28
C PRO A 122 -15.31 -14.61 0.71
N ASP A 123 -14.69 -15.70 0.29
CA ASP A 123 -14.48 -16.90 1.12
C ASP A 123 -13.49 -16.65 2.27
N ALA A 124 -12.57 -15.71 2.11
CA ALA A 124 -11.58 -15.32 3.11
C ALA A 124 -12.07 -14.13 3.98
N ALA A 125 -12.95 -13.26 3.45
CA ALA A 125 -13.44 -12.05 4.13
C ALA A 125 -14.30 -12.34 5.36
N ALA A 126 -14.95 -13.50 5.42
CA ALA A 126 -15.87 -13.86 6.51
C ALA A 126 -15.19 -14.11 7.87
N ARG A 127 -13.86 -14.00 7.96
CA ARG A 127 -13.10 -14.55 9.10
C ARG A 127 -12.12 -13.59 9.78
N GLY A 128 -12.09 -12.30 9.44
CA GLY A 128 -11.08 -11.44 10.04
C GLY A 128 -11.26 -9.93 9.81
N PRO A 129 -10.34 -9.11 10.37
CA PRO A 129 -10.31 -7.68 10.16
C PRO A 129 -10.04 -7.33 8.69
N GLN A 130 -10.21 -6.06 8.32
CA GLN A 130 -9.93 -5.59 6.96
C GLN A 130 -8.47 -5.86 6.54
N PHE A 131 -7.52 -5.78 7.45
CA PHE A 131 -6.10 -6.08 7.21
C PHE A 131 -5.57 -7.07 8.26
N PRO A 132 -4.73 -8.04 7.84
CA PRO A 132 -4.34 -8.31 6.45
C PRO A 132 -5.52 -8.85 5.63
N TYR A 133 -5.62 -8.45 4.37
CA TYR A 133 -6.52 -9.12 3.44
C TYR A 133 -5.78 -10.18 2.63
N LEU A 134 -6.54 -11.19 2.18
CA LEU A 134 -6.05 -12.27 1.31
C LEU A 134 -6.84 -12.31 0.00
N ARG A 135 -6.11 -12.33 -1.11
CA ARG A 135 -6.66 -12.62 -2.45
C ARG A 135 -5.88 -13.73 -3.11
N VAL A 136 -6.58 -14.72 -3.63
CA VAL A 136 -5.97 -15.80 -4.37
C VAL A 136 -6.20 -15.59 -5.86
N ARG A 137 -5.12 -15.58 -6.63
CA ARG A 137 -5.14 -15.43 -8.08
C ARG A 137 -4.31 -16.54 -8.70
N GLY A 138 -4.99 -17.56 -9.21
CA GLY A 138 -4.32 -18.79 -9.68
C GLY A 138 -3.41 -19.38 -8.59
N PRO A 139 -2.09 -19.56 -8.84
CA PRO A 139 -1.18 -20.13 -7.85
C PRO A 139 -0.64 -19.13 -6.84
N VAL A 140 -1.12 -17.88 -6.84
CA VAL A 140 -0.56 -16.78 -6.02
C VAL A 140 -1.53 -16.35 -4.95
N ALA A 141 -1.05 -16.22 -3.71
CA ALA A 141 -1.70 -15.58 -2.60
C ALA A 141 -1.14 -14.15 -2.44
N LEU A 142 -1.99 -13.16 -2.69
CA LEU A 142 -1.70 -11.74 -2.47
C LEU A 142 -2.18 -11.35 -1.07
N ILE A 143 -1.26 -11.02 -0.17
CA ILE A 143 -1.54 -10.67 1.21
C ILE A 143 -1.22 -9.19 1.40
N GLY A 144 -2.24 -8.36 1.57
CA GLY A 144 -2.07 -6.93 1.74
C GLY A 144 -2.10 -6.50 3.20
N LEU A 145 -1.10 -5.73 3.61
CA LEU A 145 -0.94 -5.18 4.96
C LEU A 145 -1.13 -3.67 4.95
N SER A 146 -1.79 -3.12 5.95
CA SER A 146 -1.83 -1.69 6.17
C SER A 146 -0.76 -1.27 7.16
N SER A 147 0.29 -0.61 6.68
CA SER A 147 1.28 0.05 7.53
C SER A 147 1.02 1.55 7.71
N ALA A 148 -0.04 2.07 7.09
CA ALA A 148 -0.41 3.47 7.16
C ALA A 148 -1.04 3.82 8.51
N VAL A 149 -0.43 4.73 9.24
CA VAL A 149 -0.94 5.28 10.51
C VAL A 149 -0.82 6.81 10.49
N PRO A 150 -1.76 7.54 11.10
CA PRO A 150 -1.59 8.98 11.29
C PRO A 150 -0.35 9.25 12.14
N THR A 151 0.50 10.16 11.68
CA THR A 151 1.76 10.51 12.35
C THR A 151 1.81 12.00 12.71
N PRO A 152 2.62 12.41 13.70
CA PRO A 152 2.89 13.82 13.95
C PRO A 152 3.50 14.54 12.73
N PRO A 153 3.52 15.88 12.70
CA PRO A 153 4.24 16.64 11.68
C PRO A 153 5.70 16.17 11.53
N PHE A 154 6.18 16.15 10.28
CA PHE A 154 7.53 15.72 9.90
C PHE A 154 7.84 14.23 10.08
N TYR A 155 6.85 13.41 10.44
CA TYR A 155 6.95 11.97 10.48
C TYR A 155 6.12 11.36 9.34
N ALA A 156 6.66 10.28 8.78
CA ALA A 156 6.03 9.46 7.74
C ALA A 156 6.38 7.97 8.01
N SER A 157 6.40 7.58 9.29
CA SER A 157 6.66 6.21 9.71
C SER A 157 5.38 5.37 9.64
N GLY A 158 5.55 4.07 9.41
CA GLY A 158 4.47 3.09 9.42
C GLY A 158 4.48 2.21 10.66
N ARG A 159 3.36 1.52 10.86
CA ARG A 159 3.21 0.48 11.89
C ARG A 159 2.15 -0.53 11.44
N LEU A 160 2.41 -1.81 11.66
CA LEU A 160 1.47 -2.90 11.39
C LEU A 160 0.61 -3.21 12.61
N GLY A 161 1.24 -3.31 13.78
CA GLY A 161 0.60 -3.72 15.02
C GLY A 161 0.55 -5.24 15.19
N GLU A 162 0.38 -5.67 16.45
CA GLU A 162 0.47 -7.06 16.84
C GLU A 162 -0.66 -7.91 16.26
N GLU A 163 -1.89 -7.42 16.31
CA GLU A 163 -3.07 -8.12 15.79
C GLU A 163 -2.91 -8.44 14.29
N GLN A 164 -2.48 -7.46 13.50
CA GLN A 164 -2.27 -7.67 12.06
C GLN A 164 -1.14 -8.68 11.78
N LEU A 165 -0.07 -8.65 12.58
CA LEU A 165 1.04 -9.60 12.46
C LEU A 165 0.65 -11.03 12.84
N GLN A 166 -0.18 -11.21 13.87
CA GLN A 166 -0.74 -12.52 14.24
C GLN A 166 -1.60 -13.09 13.11
N HIS A 167 -2.52 -12.29 12.56
CA HIS A 167 -3.33 -12.69 11.41
C HIS A 167 -2.47 -13.01 10.17
N LEU A 168 -1.40 -12.22 9.93
CA LEU A 168 -0.45 -12.50 8.85
C LEU A 168 0.17 -13.88 9.00
N SER A 169 0.62 -14.27 10.21
CA SER A 169 1.17 -15.61 10.46
C SER A 169 0.21 -16.70 10.05
N HIS A 170 -1.05 -16.60 10.49
CA HIS A 170 -2.08 -17.59 10.15
C HIS A 170 -2.36 -17.66 8.64
N LEU A 171 -2.42 -16.52 7.96
CA LEU A 171 -2.63 -16.51 6.50
C LEU A 171 -1.44 -17.11 5.75
N LEU A 172 -0.21 -16.83 6.20
CA LEU A 172 1.00 -17.40 5.60
C LEU A 172 1.07 -18.91 5.79
N GLU A 173 0.70 -19.42 6.97
CA GLU A 173 0.64 -20.85 7.24
C GLU A 173 -0.42 -21.55 6.39
N ALA A 174 -1.64 -21.02 6.38
CA ALA A 174 -2.75 -21.57 5.61
C ALA A 174 -2.48 -21.60 4.10
N THR A 175 -1.89 -20.54 3.56
CA THR A 175 -1.57 -20.44 2.13
C THR A 175 -0.34 -21.28 1.76
N ALA A 176 0.60 -21.52 2.70
CA ALA A 176 1.69 -22.46 2.52
C ALA A 176 1.19 -23.90 2.40
N GLN A 177 0.23 -24.30 3.27
CA GLN A 177 -0.40 -25.62 3.21
C GLN A 177 -1.13 -25.88 1.89
N GLN A 178 -1.62 -24.82 1.24
CA GLN A 178 -2.24 -24.86 -0.09
C GLN A 178 -1.23 -24.86 -1.24
N GLY A 179 0.07 -24.76 -0.96
CA GLY A 179 1.13 -24.68 -1.96
C GLY A 179 1.13 -23.39 -2.78
N LEU A 180 0.57 -22.31 -2.26
CA LEU A 180 0.48 -21.04 -2.98
C LEU A 180 1.80 -20.24 -2.87
N TYR A 181 2.14 -19.50 -3.93
CA TYR A 181 3.20 -18.51 -3.94
C TYR A 181 2.73 -17.25 -3.23
N ARG A 182 3.33 -16.91 -2.09
CA ARG A 182 2.85 -15.84 -1.20
C ARG A 182 3.59 -14.54 -1.45
N ILE A 183 2.84 -13.51 -1.86
CA ILE A 183 3.33 -12.14 -2.03
C ILE A 183 2.74 -11.30 -0.91
N VAL A 184 3.61 -10.76 -0.04
CA VAL A 184 3.23 -9.82 1.00
C VAL A 184 3.43 -8.41 0.49
N THR A 185 2.38 -7.59 0.55
CA THR A 185 2.40 -6.19 0.10
C THR A 185 2.15 -5.26 1.27
N LEU A 186 3.00 -4.24 1.41
CA LEU A 186 2.83 -3.15 2.37
C LEU A 186 3.39 -1.86 1.77
N HIS A 187 3.08 -0.70 2.38
CA HIS A 187 3.61 0.57 1.85
C HIS A 187 5.03 0.86 2.35
N HIS A 188 5.24 0.84 3.67
CA HIS A 188 6.55 1.16 4.24
C HIS A 188 7.54 0.01 4.09
N SER A 189 8.75 0.34 3.65
CA SER A 189 9.81 -0.65 3.49
C SER A 189 10.10 -1.39 4.80
N PRO A 190 10.21 -2.73 4.76
CA PRO A 190 10.69 -3.50 5.90
C PRO A 190 12.20 -3.37 6.14
N HIS A 191 12.94 -2.81 5.20
CA HIS A 191 14.35 -2.47 5.40
C HIS A 191 14.50 -1.26 6.33
N SER A 192 15.63 -1.24 7.04
CA SER A 192 15.96 -0.13 7.93
C SER A 192 15.94 1.21 7.20
N MET A 193 15.05 2.08 7.64
CA MET A 193 15.00 3.50 7.30
C MET A 193 15.14 4.31 8.59
N SER A 194 15.22 5.63 8.48
CA SER A 194 15.20 6.46 9.68
C SER A 194 13.92 6.22 10.50
N SER A 195 13.99 6.36 11.82
CA SER A 195 12.83 6.22 12.72
C SER A 195 11.63 7.10 12.37
N ARG A 196 11.87 8.17 11.62
CA ARG A 196 10.82 9.09 11.15
C ARG A 196 10.11 8.62 9.88
N ARG A 197 10.67 7.66 9.13
CA ARG A 197 10.14 7.22 7.82
C ARG A 197 10.01 5.71 7.69
N GLY A 198 10.64 4.92 8.54
CA GLY A 198 10.64 3.47 8.46
C GLY A 198 9.39 2.83 9.02
N LEU A 199 9.28 1.53 8.85
CA LEU A 199 8.33 0.69 9.53
C LEU A 199 8.79 0.50 10.98
N SER A 200 8.03 1.01 11.96
CA SER A 200 8.44 1.05 13.36
C SER A 200 8.55 -0.34 14.01
N ASP A 201 7.78 -1.29 13.51
CA ASP A 201 7.73 -2.69 13.95
C ASP A 201 8.27 -3.67 12.89
N ALA A 202 9.25 -3.22 12.08
CA ALA A 202 9.91 -4.06 11.07
C ALA A 202 10.51 -5.33 11.66
N GLY A 203 11.10 -5.27 12.87
CA GLY A 203 11.62 -6.44 13.56
C GLY A 203 10.54 -7.50 13.87
N ALA A 204 9.36 -7.06 14.29
CA ALA A 204 8.23 -7.96 14.53
C ALA A 204 7.73 -8.61 13.22
N LEU A 205 7.66 -7.84 12.11
CA LEU A 205 7.35 -8.38 10.79
C LEU A 205 8.38 -9.44 10.37
N LEU A 206 9.69 -9.17 10.55
CA LEU A 206 10.74 -10.15 10.24
C LEU A 206 10.61 -11.42 11.08
N SER A 207 10.27 -11.30 12.36
CA SER A 207 10.00 -12.43 13.25
C SER A 207 8.81 -13.25 12.77
N THR A 208 7.71 -12.61 12.35
CA THR A 208 6.55 -13.27 11.78
C THR A 208 6.91 -14.02 10.49
N LEU A 209 7.69 -13.39 9.60
CA LEU A 209 8.12 -14.02 8.34
C LEU A 209 9.13 -15.17 8.54
N ALA A 210 9.85 -15.20 9.67
CA ALA A 210 10.85 -16.25 9.94
C ALA A 210 10.24 -17.65 10.07
N GLY A 211 9.01 -17.76 10.56
CA GLY A 211 8.27 -19.02 10.70
C GLY A 211 7.75 -19.53 9.35
N PRO A 212 6.54 -19.14 8.94
CA PRO A 212 5.91 -19.63 7.71
C PRO A 212 6.63 -19.17 6.44
N GLY A 213 7.24 -17.98 6.45
CA GLY A 213 7.89 -17.37 5.29
C GLY A 213 6.92 -16.74 4.29
N ALA A 214 7.49 -16.08 3.28
CA ALA A 214 6.84 -15.63 2.07
C ALA A 214 7.83 -15.75 0.91
N GLU A 215 7.34 -15.84 -0.32
CA GLU A 215 8.20 -15.93 -1.50
C GLU A 215 8.65 -14.58 -2.00
N LEU A 216 7.87 -13.52 -1.69
CA LEU A 216 8.16 -12.16 -2.14
C LEU A 216 7.53 -11.13 -1.18
N VAL A 217 8.24 -10.03 -0.95
CA VAL A 217 7.69 -8.83 -0.33
C VAL A 217 7.78 -7.68 -1.33
N ILE A 218 6.70 -6.91 -1.51
CA ILE A 218 6.69 -5.71 -2.33
C ILE A 218 6.22 -4.51 -1.51
N HIS A 219 6.83 -3.34 -1.77
CA HIS A 219 6.52 -2.12 -1.02
C HIS A 219 6.69 -0.85 -1.86
N GLY A 220 6.40 0.31 -1.28
CA GLY A 220 6.57 1.63 -1.87
C GLY A 220 7.38 2.57 -0.99
N HIS A 221 6.91 3.81 -0.85
CA HIS A 221 7.39 4.83 0.08
C HIS A 221 8.76 5.44 -0.23
N GLY A 222 9.66 4.66 -0.80
CA GLY A 222 11.05 5.09 -1.05
C GLY A 222 11.22 6.02 -2.23
N HIS A 223 10.26 6.08 -3.15
CA HIS A 223 10.33 6.74 -4.46
C HIS A 223 11.61 6.39 -5.24
N ARG A 224 12.09 5.18 -5.06
CA ARG A 224 13.30 4.64 -5.71
C ARG A 224 13.07 3.18 -6.03
N GLN A 225 13.46 2.78 -7.20
CA GLN A 225 13.50 1.35 -7.51
C GLN A 225 14.48 0.67 -6.55
N MET A 226 14.01 -0.37 -5.87
CA MET A 226 14.79 -1.14 -4.93
C MET A 226 14.61 -2.63 -5.20
N GLN A 227 15.72 -3.33 -5.19
CA GLN A 227 15.76 -4.79 -5.16
C GLN A 227 16.72 -5.21 -4.06
N ALA A 228 16.23 -6.00 -3.12
CA ALA A 228 16.99 -6.42 -1.96
C ALA A 228 16.55 -7.81 -1.48
N THR A 229 17.18 -8.29 -0.41
CA THR A 229 16.81 -9.53 0.27
C THR A 229 16.61 -9.24 1.76
N LEU A 230 15.46 -9.62 2.30
CA LEU A 230 15.22 -9.66 3.74
C LEU A 230 15.78 -10.93 4.34
N GLN A 231 16.49 -10.79 5.44
CA GLN A 231 16.86 -11.90 6.30
C GLN A 231 15.81 -12.04 7.40
N ALA A 232 14.97 -13.09 7.32
CA ALA A 232 13.95 -13.42 8.30
C ALA A 232 14.28 -14.77 8.95
N GLY A 233 15.01 -14.76 10.06
CA GLY A 233 15.60 -15.96 10.63
C GLY A 233 16.56 -16.64 9.63
N ALA A 234 16.31 -17.90 9.32
CA ALA A 234 17.08 -18.66 8.32
C ALA A 234 16.61 -18.39 6.86
N ARG A 235 15.50 -17.68 6.67
CA ARG A 235 14.90 -17.45 5.34
C ARG A 235 15.48 -16.21 4.68
N ARG A 236 15.66 -16.30 3.36
CA ARG A 236 16.03 -15.18 2.49
C ARG A 236 14.85 -14.86 1.59
N ILE A 237 14.20 -13.73 1.80
CA ILE A 237 12.99 -13.33 1.08
C ILE A 237 13.33 -12.17 0.15
N PRO A 238 13.13 -12.31 -1.17
CA PRO A 238 13.26 -11.20 -2.12
C PRO A 238 12.31 -10.04 -1.77
N VAL A 239 12.79 -8.81 -1.96
CA VAL A 239 12.02 -7.58 -1.74
C VAL A 239 12.18 -6.65 -2.93
N PHE A 240 11.08 -6.10 -3.40
CA PHE A 240 11.04 -5.08 -4.43
C PHE A 240 10.26 -3.84 -3.96
N GLY A 241 10.79 -2.66 -4.30
CA GLY A 241 10.16 -1.37 -4.01
C GLY A 241 10.35 -0.35 -5.13
#